data_d18c79e2e426449087bebee8fde7c5ae
#
_entry.id   d18c79e2e426449087bebee8fde7c5ae
#
_cell.length_a   1.000
_cell.length_b   1.000
_cell.length_c   1.000
_cell.angle_alpha   90.00
_cell.angle_beta   90.00
_cell.angle_gamma   90.00
#
_symmetry.space_group_name_H-M   'P 1'
#
loop_
_entity.id
_entity.type
_entity.pdbx_description
1 polymer ?
#
loop_
_entity_poly.entity_id
_entity_poly.type
_entity_poly.pdbx_seq_one_letter_code
_entity_poly.pdbx_strand_id
1 'polypeptide(L)'
;MKRPLVLAPALVLGLFSLGVAGTAHAHDVDNSIVIDLTGEAEEPGPGDSAGTGTATLTIDAEEATVCYTLEVADIAEAAAAHIHEGGSAVAGPVVVELEAPASGSSSGCVDVEQDLAADILDDPSQYYVNVHNADFPDGAVRGQLTQMPTGGVATGAGGTAADDNFTIAMVSAAMALLGLTAAGTVAARRHRA
;
A
#
# COMPACT_ATOMS: atom_id res chain seq x y z
N MET A 1 -12.68 -76.14 -23.87
CA MET A 1 -12.05 -75.54 -22.67
C MET A 1 -12.18 -74.06 -22.74
N LYS A 2 -13.15 -73.48 -22.01
CA LYS A 2 -13.40 -72.02 -21.99
C LYS A 2 -12.73 -71.37 -20.73
N ARG A 3 -11.77 -70.47 -20.92
CA ARG A 3 -11.10 -69.80 -19.82
C ARG A 3 -11.96 -68.59 -19.37
N PRO A 4 -12.18 -68.39 -18.08
CA PRO A 4 -12.89 -67.19 -17.61
C PRO A 4 -11.98 -65.93 -17.66
N LEU A 5 -12.55 -64.86 -18.16
CA LEU A 5 -11.97 -63.54 -18.19
C LEU A 5 -12.12 -62.90 -16.79
N VAL A 6 -11.00 -62.67 -16.11
CA VAL A 6 -10.96 -62.02 -14.83
C VAL A 6 -10.85 -60.52 -15.09
N LEU A 7 -11.91 -59.75 -14.79
CA LEU A 7 -11.87 -58.30 -14.77
C LEU A 7 -11.22 -57.82 -13.45
N ALA A 8 -10.10 -57.13 -13.54
CA ALA A 8 -9.48 -56.42 -12.42
C ALA A 8 -10.13 -55.05 -12.24
N PRO A 9 -10.45 -54.60 -11.03
CA PRO A 9 -10.95 -53.26 -10.81
C PRO A 9 -9.81 -52.26 -10.89
N ALA A 10 -9.97 -51.23 -11.71
CA ALA A 10 -9.07 -50.10 -11.79
C ALA A 10 -9.25 -49.22 -10.56
N LEU A 11 -8.19 -49.14 -9.75
CA LEU A 11 -8.10 -48.23 -8.60
C LEU A 11 -7.77 -46.81 -9.12
N VAL A 12 -8.75 -45.94 -9.11
CA VAL A 12 -8.54 -44.51 -9.43
C VAL A 12 -7.95 -43.84 -8.19
N LEU A 13 -6.64 -43.61 -8.20
CA LEU A 13 -5.96 -42.76 -7.22
C LEU A 13 -6.27 -41.28 -7.57
N GLY A 14 -7.18 -40.67 -6.82
CA GLY A 14 -7.41 -39.23 -6.88
C GLY A 14 -6.21 -38.48 -6.24
N LEU A 15 -5.44 -37.80 -7.07
CA LEU A 15 -4.45 -36.81 -6.57
C LEU A 15 -5.19 -35.59 -5.97
N PHE A 16 -5.22 -35.52 -4.66
CA PHE A 16 -5.61 -34.34 -3.94
C PHE A 16 -4.42 -33.37 -3.98
N SER A 17 -4.44 -32.38 -4.89
CA SER A 17 -3.50 -31.26 -4.86
C SER A 17 -3.90 -30.33 -3.72
N LEU A 18 -3.15 -30.38 -2.60
CA LEU A 18 -3.21 -29.32 -1.59
C LEU A 18 -2.64 -28.05 -2.24
N GLY A 19 -3.51 -27.14 -2.66
CA GLY A 19 -3.14 -25.80 -3.02
C GLY A 19 -2.66 -25.09 -1.74
N VAL A 20 -1.36 -24.80 -1.63
CA VAL A 20 -0.83 -23.87 -0.65
C VAL A 20 -1.32 -22.48 -1.08
N ALA A 21 -2.37 -21.98 -0.43
CA ALA A 21 -2.75 -20.59 -0.52
C ALA A 21 -1.64 -19.79 0.16
N GLY A 22 -0.70 -19.26 -0.64
CA GLY A 22 0.23 -18.26 -0.18
C GLY A 22 -0.59 -17.04 0.27
N THR A 23 -0.53 -16.70 1.55
CA THR A 23 -1.01 -15.41 2.03
C THR A 23 -0.10 -14.36 1.42
N ALA A 24 -0.57 -13.68 0.37
CA ALA A 24 0.02 -12.42 -0.04
C ALA A 24 -0.18 -11.48 1.15
N HIS A 25 0.89 -11.19 1.86
CA HIS A 25 0.90 -10.06 2.77
C HIS A 25 0.90 -8.84 1.86
N ALA A 26 -0.26 -8.21 1.73
CA ALA A 26 -0.32 -6.84 1.28
C ALA A 26 0.39 -6.06 2.40
N HIS A 27 1.61 -5.58 2.12
CA HIS A 27 2.19 -4.50 2.89
C HIS A 27 1.33 -3.28 2.55
N ASP A 28 0.29 -3.05 3.34
CA ASP A 28 -0.41 -1.78 3.39
C ASP A 28 0.54 -0.80 4.11
N VAL A 29 1.56 -0.36 3.38
CA VAL A 29 2.42 0.72 3.88
C VAL A 29 1.73 2.01 3.49
N ASP A 30 0.86 2.46 4.36
CA ASP A 30 0.27 3.80 4.27
C ASP A 30 1.27 4.86 4.83
N ASN A 31 2.57 4.59 4.65
CA ASN A 31 3.69 5.46 5.05
C ASN A 31 4.09 6.42 3.92
N SER A 32 3.15 6.79 3.05
CA SER A 32 3.39 7.72 1.96
C SER A 32 2.98 9.14 2.37
N ILE A 33 3.91 10.09 2.25
CA ILE A 33 3.70 11.51 2.51
C ILE A 33 3.77 12.23 1.16
N VAL A 34 2.75 13.03 0.86
CA VAL A 34 2.75 13.93 -0.30
C VAL A 34 2.94 15.37 0.18
N ILE A 35 3.91 16.07 -0.40
CA ILE A 35 4.39 17.37 0.05
C ILE A 35 4.37 18.31 -1.14
N ASP A 36 3.68 19.45 -1.01
CA ASP A 36 3.77 20.53 -1.97
C ASP A 36 5.06 21.32 -1.75
N LEU A 37 5.82 21.58 -2.82
CA LEU A 37 7.04 22.37 -2.81
C LEU A 37 6.79 23.74 -3.42
N THR A 38 7.23 24.79 -2.74
CA THR A 38 7.12 26.18 -3.23
C THR A 38 8.38 26.99 -2.91
N GLY A 39 8.69 27.99 -3.73
CA GLY A 39 9.82 28.87 -3.43
C GLY A 39 9.56 29.81 -2.25
N GLU A 40 8.29 30.11 -1.92
CA GLU A 40 7.95 30.93 -0.77
C GLU A 40 8.29 30.25 0.56
N ALA A 41 8.30 28.89 0.58
CA ALA A 41 8.59 28.10 1.78
C ALA A 41 10.10 28.01 2.10
N GLU A 42 10.99 28.49 1.22
CA GLU A 42 12.44 28.42 1.45
C GLU A 42 12.94 29.29 2.60
N GLU A 43 13.93 28.76 3.33
CA GLU A 43 14.65 29.43 4.41
C GLU A 43 16.17 29.13 4.30
N PRO A 44 17.05 30.13 4.27
CA PRO A 44 16.74 31.58 4.25
C PRO A 44 16.17 31.97 2.87
N GLY A 45 14.97 32.50 2.90
CA GLY A 45 14.21 32.73 1.69
C GLY A 45 14.30 34.14 1.10
N PRO A 46 13.49 34.38 0.06
CA PRO A 46 12.68 33.40 -0.66
C PRO A 46 13.48 32.63 -1.72
N GLY A 47 13.05 31.42 -2.07
CA GLY A 47 13.50 30.70 -3.24
C GLY A 47 12.91 31.26 -4.54
N ASP A 48 12.72 30.39 -5.54
CA ASP A 48 12.10 30.79 -6.80
C ASP A 48 10.60 31.06 -6.62
N SER A 49 10.19 32.31 -6.75
CA SER A 49 8.79 32.72 -6.54
C SER A 49 7.80 32.14 -7.56
N ALA A 50 8.27 31.67 -8.72
CA ALA A 50 7.47 30.97 -9.73
C ALA A 50 7.52 29.46 -9.53
N GLY A 51 8.54 28.97 -8.84
CA GLY A 51 8.84 27.55 -8.67
C GLY A 51 7.77 26.82 -7.87
N THR A 52 7.40 25.66 -8.38
CA THR A 52 6.46 24.72 -7.75
C THR A 52 6.94 23.29 -7.88
N GLY A 53 6.43 22.41 -7.06
CA GLY A 53 6.70 20.98 -7.17
C GLY A 53 5.88 20.15 -6.21
N THR A 54 6.09 18.84 -6.32
CA THR A 54 5.53 17.85 -5.41
C THR A 54 6.60 16.82 -5.09
N ALA A 55 6.74 16.50 -3.82
CA ALA A 55 7.51 15.35 -3.36
C ALA A 55 6.56 14.29 -2.81
N THR A 56 6.72 13.05 -3.22
CA THR A 56 6.08 11.90 -2.60
C THR A 56 7.16 11.06 -1.95
N LEU A 57 7.06 10.84 -0.65
CA LEU A 57 8.00 10.02 0.12
C LEU A 57 7.28 8.80 0.68
N THR A 58 7.93 7.64 0.61
CA THR A 58 7.54 6.44 1.34
C THR A 58 8.71 6.02 2.22
N ILE A 59 8.49 5.95 3.52
CA ILE A 59 9.54 5.68 4.50
C ILE A 59 9.29 4.33 5.14
N ASP A 60 10.30 3.47 5.10
CA ASP A 60 10.29 2.15 5.74
C ASP A 60 11.38 2.08 6.80
N ALA A 61 10.98 2.11 8.06
CA ALA A 61 11.92 2.02 9.17
C ALA A 61 12.40 0.58 9.45
N GLU A 62 11.71 -0.44 8.96
CA GLU A 62 12.15 -1.84 9.10
C GLU A 62 13.25 -2.16 8.08
N GLU A 63 13.06 -1.71 6.83
CA GLU A 63 14.03 -1.86 5.74
C GLU A 63 15.08 -0.74 5.73
N ALA A 64 14.93 0.28 6.59
CA ALA A 64 15.79 1.46 6.68
C ALA A 64 15.96 2.16 5.32
N THR A 65 14.84 2.42 4.63
CA THR A 65 14.82 3.02 3.30
C THR A 65 13.86 4.20 3.21
N VAL A 66 14.20 5.16 2.32
CA VAL A 66 13.34 6.26 1.88
C VAL A 66 13.20 6.17 0.37
N CYS A 67 12.01 5.83 -0.12
CA CYS A 67 11.68 5.90 -1.53
C CYS A 67 11.01 7.24 -1.83
N TYR A 68 11.30 7.83 -2.99
CA TYR A 68 10.80 9.15 -3.33
C TYR A 68 10.44 9.28 -4.81
N THR A 69 9.54 10.21 -5.08
CA THR A 69 9.29 10.80 -6.40
C THR A 69 9.27 12.31 -6.23
N LEU A 70 10.05 13.03 -7.03
CA LEU A 70 10.08 14.48 -7.11
C LEU A 70 9.57 14.92 -8.47
N GLU A 71 8.69 15.91 -8.47
CA GLU A 71 8.24 16.62 -9.68
C GLU A 71 8.38 18.11 -9.43
N VAL A 72 9.03 18.85 -10.33
CA VAL A 72 9.21 20.30 -10.22
C VAL A 72 8.84 20.98 -11.52
N ALA A 73 8.34 22.19 -11.42
CA ALA A 73 7.96 23.03 -12.54
C ALA A 73 8.32 24.49 -12.25
N ASP A 74 8.51 25.25 -13.34
CA ASP A 74 8.77 26.68 -13.31
C ASP A 74 10.02 27.10 -12.51
N ILE A 75 11.05 26.21 -12.49
CA ILE A 75 12.40 26.50 -11.98
C ILE A 75 13.43 26.25 -13.08
N ALA A 76 14.63 26.83 -12.93
CA ALA A 76 15.77 26.45 -13.75
C ALA A 76 16.16 24.98 -13.49
N GLU A 77 16.99 24.38 -14.38
CA GLU A 77 17.44 23.00 -14.25
C GLU A 77 17.93 22.70 -12.83
N ALA A 78 17.31 21.72 -12.18
CA ALA A 78 17.65 21.32 -10.82
C ALA A 78 19.04 20.68 -10.79
N ALA A 79 19.86 21.08 -9.80
CA ALA A 79 21.24 20.62 -9.62
C ALA A 79 21.39 19.68 -8.41
N ALA A 80 20.52 19.79 -7.40
CA ALA A 80 20.52 18.94 -6.22
C ALA A 80 19.11 18.87 -5.60
N ALA A 81 18.85 17.82 -4.82
CA ALA A 81 17.67 17.68 -4.00
C ALA A 81 18.01 16.92 -2.72
N HIS A 82 17.39 17.29 -1.60
CA HIS A 82 17.70 16.73 -0.29
C HIS A 82 16.48 16.62 0.61
N ILE A 83 16.60 15.75 1.62
CA ILE A 83 15.82 15.88 2.86
C ILE A 83 16.74 16.49 3.92
N HIS A 84 16.22 17.47 4.64
CA HIS A 84 16.90 18.16 5.72
C HIS A 84 16.16 17.93 7.05
N GLU A 85 16.89 18.03 8.16
CA GLU A 85 16.33 18.11 9.49
C GLU A 85 16.17 19.56 9.90
N GLY A 86 14.92 19.99 10.11
CA GLY A 86 14.58 21.36 10.54
C GLY A 86 13.09 21.64 10.40
N GLY A 87 12.53 22.40 11.31
CA GLY A 87 11.16 22.89 11.22
C GLY A 87 11.00 23.97 10.14
N SER A 88 9.77 24.44 9.91
CA SER A 88 9.40 25.30 8.77
C SER A 88 10.14 26.65 8.67
N ALA A 89 10.76 27.12 9.74
CA ALA A 89 11.51 28.39 9.76
C ALA A 89 13.02 28.19 9.99
N VAL A 90 13.53 26.99 9.71
CA VAL A 90 14.92 26.62 10.01
C VAL A 90 15.59 26.07 8.75
N ALA A 91 16.73 26.63 8.39
CA ALA A 91 17.67 26.03 7.44
C ALA A 91 18.51 24.99 8.20
N GLY A 92 18.16 23.72 8.08
CA GLY A 92 18.81 22.63 8.81
C GLY A 92 19.84 21.87 7.96
N PRO A 93 20.56 20.94 8.57
CA PRO A 93 21.52 20.12 7.85
C PRO A 93 20.84 19.13 6.91
N VAL A 94 21.54 18.74 5.83
CA VAL A 94 21.14 17.61 4.96
C VAL A 94 21.25 16.31 5.75
N VAL A 95 20.19 15.50 5.69
CA VAL A 95 20.15 14.16 6.28
C VAL A 95 19.98 13.06 5.25
N VAL A 96 19.39 13.35 4.08
CA VAL A 96 19.29 12.42 2.95
C VAL A 96 19.56 13.16 1.64
N GLU A 97 20.46 12.63 0.81
CA GLU A 97 20.66 13.11 -0.56
C GLU A 97 19.72 12.38 -1.52
N LEU A 98 19.07 13.13 -2.40
CA LEU A 98 18.15 12.63 -3.43
C LEU A 98 18.70 12.94 -4.82
N GLU A 99 18.31 12.18 -5.82
CA GLU A 99 18.65 12.52 -7.20
C GLU A 99 17.90 13.81 -7.62
N ALA A 100 18.65 14.76 -8.18
CA ALA A 100 18.09 16.01 -8.66
C ALA A 100 17.08 15.79 -9.80
N PRO A 101 15.89 16.43 -9.76
CA PRO A 101 14.92 16.38 -10.86
C PRO A 101 15.34 17.28 -12.03
N ALA A 102 16.53 17.04 -12.62
CA ALA A 102 17.14 17.88 -13.64
C ALA A 102 16.28 18.07 -14.90
N SER A 103 15.47 17.06 -15.25
CA SER A 103 14.52 17.10 -16.37
C SER A 103 13.07 17.36 -15.92
N GLY A 104 12.87 17.93 -14.73
CA GLY A 104 11.55 18.18 -14.14
C GLY A 104 11.06 17.06 -13.23
N SER A 105 11.66 15.89 -13.23
CA SER A 105 11.32 14.79 -12.33
C SER A 105 12.50 13.89 -12.02
N SER A 106 12.48 13.26 -10.84
CA SER A 106 13.36 12.18 -10.43
C SER A 106 12.64 11.22 -9.49
N SER A 107 13.12 9.98 -9.37
CA SER A 107 12.61 9.02 -8.42
C SER A 107 13.66 7.98 -8.06
N GLY A 108 13.60 7.43 -6.86
CA GLY A 108 14.52 6.40 -6.40
C GLY A 108 14.21 5.95 -4.99
N CYS A 109 15.05 5.05 -4.47
CA CYS A 109 15.07 4.68 -3.07
C CYS A 109 16.50 4.83 -2.56
N VAL A 110 16.65 5.32 -1.34
CA VAL A 110 17.93 5.54 -0.66
C VAL A 110 17.91 4.80 0.66
N ASP A 111 18.99 4.05 0.94
CA ASP A 111 19.21 3.45 2.25
C ASP A 111 19.60 4.56 3.23
N VAL A 112 19.01 4.53 4.41
CA VAL A 112 19.26 5.50 5.49
C VAL A 112 19.59 4.75 6.79
N GLU A 113 20.04 5.48 7.82
CA GLU A 113 20.11 4.87 9.14
C GLU A 113 18.71 4.58 9.69
N GLN A 114 18.53 3.42 10.33
CA GLN A 114 17.22 2.99 10.84
C GLN A 114 16.62 4.00 11.83
N ASP A 115 17.46 4.58 12.67
CA ASP A 115 17.05 5.60 13.64
C ASP A 115 16.53 6.85 12.92
N LEU A 116 17.17 7.27 11.81
CA LEU A 116 16.70 8.41 11.01
C LEU A 116 15.33 8.13 10.37
N ALA A 117 15.14 6.94 9.81
CA ALA A 117 13.83 6.57 9.24
C ALA A 117 12.73 6.58 10.30
N ALA A 118 13.04 6.06 11.50
CA ALA A 118 12.11 6.08 12.63
C ALA A 118 11.81 7.51 13.12
N ASP A 119 12.82 8.37 13.22
CA ASP A 119 12.67 9.76 13.66
C ASP A 119 11.82 10.58 12.68
N ILE A 120 11.99 10.37 11.35
CA ILE A 120 11.15 11.01 10.33
C ILE A 120 9.68 10.58 10.46
N LEU A 121 9.43 9.31 10.78
CA LEU A 121 8.07 8.80 10.98
C LEU A 121 7.44 9.31 12.28
N ASP A 122 8.24 9.49 13.35
CA ASP A 122 7.75 9.95 14.65
C ASP A 122 7.38 11.43 14.64
N ASP A 123 8.23 12.29 14.05
CA ASP A 123 7.96 13.73 13.90
C ASP A 123 8.36 14.25 12.51
N PRO A 124 7.57 13.96 11.46
CA PRO A 124 7.86 14.43 10.12
C PRO A 124 7.92 15.96 10.01
N SER A 125 7.28 16.70 10.92
CA SER A 125 7.29 18.16 10.89
C SER A 125 8.66 18.77 11.19
N GLN A 126 9.63 17.98 11.66
CA GLN A 126 11.03 18.40 11.83
C GLN A 126 11.88 18.13 10.58
N TYR A 127 11.28 17.75 9.46
CA TYR A 127 12.00 17.47 8.23
C TYR A 127 11.34 18.18 7.05
N TYR A 128 12.15 18.51 6.04
CA TYR A 128 11.66 19.10 4.80
C TYR A 128 12.44 18.60 3.59
N VAL A 129 11.78 18.60 2.43
CA VAL A 129 12.42 18.40 1.13
C VAL A 129 12.72 19.76 0.54
N ASN A 130 13.91 19.93 -0.08
CA ASN A 130 14.14 21.05 -0.97
C ASN A 130 14.89 20.62 -2.24
N VAL A 131 14.75 21.46 -3.28
CA VAL A 131 15.41 21.30 -4.57
C VAL A 131 16.18 22.58 -4.87
N HIS A 132 17.43 22.43 -5.30
CA HIS A 132 18.33 23.54 -5.59
C HIS A 132 18.61 23.62 -7.09
N ASN A 133 18.96 24.83 -7.55
CA ASN A 133 19.50 25.07 -8.88
C ASN A 133 20.59 26.14 -8.84
N ALA A 134 21.15 26.51 -10.00
CA ALA A 134 22.23 27.48 -10.07
C ALA A 134 21.82 28.91 -9.65
N ASP A 135 20.56 29.28 -9.84
CA ASP A 135 20.02 30.61 -9.50
C ASP A 135 19.66 30.69 -8.02
N PHE A 136 19.30 29.57 -7.40
CA PHE A 136 18.93 29.43 -6.01
C PHE A 136 19.72 28.30 -5.34
N PRO A 137 21.01 28.55 -5.04
CA PRO A 137 21.89 27.54 -4.44
C PRO A 137 21.52 27.17 -2.99
N ASP A 138 20.80 28.04 -2.28
CA ASP A 138 20.29 27.75 -0.93
C ASP A 138 18.96 27.01 -0.95
N GLY A 139 18.25 26.96 -2.10
CA GLY A 139 16.99 26.28 -2.35
C GLY A 139 16.09 27.04 -3.31
N ALA A 140 15.62 26.37 -4.36
CA ALA A 140 14.66 26.94 -5.31
C ALA A 140 13.22 26.73 -4.83
N VAL A 141 12.90 25.52 -4.39
CA VAL A 141 11.60 25.16 -3.82
C VAL A 141 11.76 24.23 -2.62
N ARG A 142 10.92 24.40 -1.63
CA ARG A 142 10.90 23.64 -0.37
C ARG A 142 9.49 23.25 0.03
N GLY A 143 9.36 22.12 0.72
CA GLY A 143 8.13 21.71 1.38
C GLY A 143 8.40 20.98 2.68
N GLN A 144 7.70 21.39 3.74
CA GLN A 144 7.80 20.75 5.05
C GLN A 144 7.06 19.42 5.02
N LEU A 145 7.65 18.37 5.56
CA LEU A 145 6.92 17.11 5.77
C LEU A 145 5.81 17.39 6.78
N THR A 146 4.60 17.00 6.42
CA THR A 146 3.46 17.06 7.32
C THR A 146 3.20 15.67 7.85
N GLN A 147 2.57 15.59 9.02
CA GLN A 147 2.19 14.27 9.55
C GLN A 147 1.40 13.49 8.52
N MET A 148 1.76 12.23 8.36
CA MET A 148 0.94 11.30 7.60
C MET A 148 -0.47 11.29 8.17
N PRO A 149 -1.51 11.17 7.34
CA PRO A 149 -2.84 10.91 7.83
C PRO A 149 -2.80 9.62 8.67
N THR A 150 -2.81 9.76 9.99
CA THR A 150 -2.95 8.62 10.90
C THR A 150 -4.39 8.14 10.85
N GLY A 151 -4.70 7.41 9.82
CA GLY A 151 -6.01 6.85 9.57
C GLY A 151 -6.10 6.51 8.10
N GLY A 152 -5.94 5.23 7.78
CA GLY A 152 -6.29 4.75 6.45
C GLY A 152 -7.65 5.35 6.10
N VAL A 153 -7.75 6.00 4.95
CA VAL A 153 -9.04 6.27 4.35
C VAL A 153 -9.75 4.94 4.35
N ALA A 154 -10.85 4.85 5.07
CA ALA A 154 -11.69 3.66 5.06
C ALA A 154 -12.27 3.49 3.64
N THR A 155 -11.39 3.13 2.70
CA THR A 155 -11.74 2.72 1.36
C THR A 155 -12.28 1.31 1.47
N GLY A 156 -13.55 1.19 1.81
CA GLY A 156 -14.09 -0.16 1.87
C GLY A 156 -15.34 -0.35 2.71
N ALA A 157 -16.10 0.69 3.00
CA ALA A 157 -17.50 0.47 3.38
C ALA A 157 -18.37 0.11 2.15
N GLY A 158 -17.77 -0.45 1.09
CA GLY A 158 -18.43 -0.96 -0.10
C GLY A 158 -18.55 -2.48 -0.13
N GLY A 159 -18.08 -3.17 0.90
CA GLY A 159 -18.46 -4.55 1.13
C GLY A 159 -19.87 -4.54 1.70
N THR A 160 -20.88 -4.97 0.91
CA THR A 160 -22.14 -5.41 1.47
C THR A 160 -21.80 -6.41 2.55
N ALA A 161 -22.01 -6.03 3.83
CA ALA A 161 -22.10 -7.02 4.87
C ALA A 161 -23.17 -8.01 4.38
N ALA A 162 -22.71 -9.18 3.95
CA ALA A 162 -23.64 -10.29 3.76
C ALA A 162 -24.20 -10.51 5.17
N ASP A 163 -25.46 -10.15 5.32
CA ASP A 163 -26.18 -10.46 6.56
C ASP A 163 -26.02 -11.96 6.78
N ASP A 164 -25.25 -12.34 7.81
CA ASP A 164 -25.04 -13.74 8.19
C ASP A 164 -26.37 -14.49 8.39
N ASN A 165 -27.45 -13.74 8.59
CA ASN A 165 -28.81 -14.24 8.65
C ASN A 165 -29.34 -14.81 7.32
N PHE A 166 -28.85 -14.34 6.16
CA PHE A 166 -29.27 -14.90 4.87
C PHE A 166 -28.68 -16.29 4.63
N THR A 167 -27.44 -16.50 5.03
CA THR A 167 -26.76 -17.79 4.88
C THR A 167 -27.41 -18.85 5.79
N ILE A 168 -27.81 -18.48 7.02
CA ILE A 168 -28.50 -19.37 7.95
C ILE A 168 -29.90 -19.70 7.43
N ALA A 169 -30.61 -18.76 6.85
CA ALA A 169 -31.94 -18.97 6.29
C ALA A 169 -31.90 -19.95 5.10
N MET A 170 -30.89 -19.85 4.23
CA MET A 170 -30.76 -20.76 3.07
C MET A 170 -30.38 -22.17 3.48
N VAL A 171 -29.51 -22.35 4.47
CA VAL A 171 -29.16 -23.67 4.98
C VAL A 171 -30.38 -24.31 5.68
N SER A 172 -31.14 -23.53 6.43
CA SER A 172 -32.35 -24.02 7.09
C SER A 172 -33.44 -24.43 6.08
N ALA A 173 -33.62 -23.71 4.98
CA ALA A 173 -34.57 -24.07 3.94
C ALA A 173 -34.17 -25.35 3.19
N ALA A 174 -32.88 -25.56 2.92
CA ALA A 174 -32.38 -26.79 2.27
C ALA A 174 -32.57 -28.03 3.15
N MET A 175 -32.38 -27.92 4.44
CA MET A 175 -32.59 -29.03 5.40
C MET A 175 -34.07 -29.37 5.53
N ALA A 176 -34.98 -28.41 5.50
CA ALA A 176 -36.43 -28.65 5.55
C ALA A 176 -36.93 -29.38 4.30
N LEU A 177 -36.41 -29.07 3.10
CA LEU A 177 -36.78 -29.79 1.87
C LEU A 177 -36.28 -31.24 1.85
N LEU A 178 -35.09 -31.53 2.36
CA LEU A 178 -34.56 -32.89 2.47
C LEU A 178 -35.34 -33.73 3.48
N GLY A 179 -35.83 -33.13 4.56
CA GLY A 179 -36.69 -33.81 5.56
C GLY A 179 -38.05 -34.24 5.01
N LEU A 180 -38.70 -33.43 4.17
CA LEU A 180 -39.99 -33.77 3.58
C LEU A 180 -39.92 -34.96 2.56
N THR A 181 -38.83 -35.10 1.81
CA THR A 181 -38.69 -36.20 0.86
C THR A 181 -38.47 -37.53 1.56
N ALA A 182 -37.82 -37.58 2.71
CA ALA A 182 -37.60 -38.80 3.48
C ALA A 182 -38.90 -39.27 4.15
N ALA A 183 -39.76 -38.36 4.64
CA ALA A 183 -41.03 -38.74 5.23
C ALA A 183 -42.06 -39.25 4.21
N GLY A 184 -42.05 -38.73 2.98
CA GLY A 184 -42.93 -39.15 1.90
C GLY A 184 -42.70 -40.60 1.45
N THR A 185 -41.47 -41.07 1.44
CA THR A 185 -41.14 -42.46 1.01
C THR A 185 -41.49 -43.51 2.04
N VAL A 186 -41.52 -43.17 3.36
CA VAL A 186 -41.92 -44.13 4.39
C VAL A 186 -43.43 -44.31 4.40
N ALA A 187 -44.23 -43.26 4.15
CA ALA A 187 -45.69 -43.35 4.11
C ALA A 187 -46.18 -44.19 2.91
N ALA A 188 -45.53 -44.13 1.75
CA ALA A 188 -45.89 -44.88 0.56
C ALA A 188 -45.67 -46.41 0.70
N ARG A 189 -44.73 -46.83 1.56
CA ARG A 189 -44.47 -48.26 1.81
C ARG A 189 -45.48 -48.93 2.78
N ARG A 190 -46.21 -48.17 3.60
CA ARG A 190 -47.17 -48.74 4.53
C ARG A 190 -48.55 -49.01 3.93
N HIS A 191 -48.85 -48.56 2.73
CA HIS A 191 -50.13 -48.78 2.06
C HIS A 191 -50.11 -49.89 1.00
N ARG A 192 -49.01 -50.66 0.90
CA ARG A 192 -48.88 -51.80 -0.04
C ARG A 192 -48.60 -53.16 0.63
N ALA A 193 -48.99 -53.29 1.87
CA ALA A 193 -49.01 -54.60 2.56
C ALA A 193 -50.41 -54.91 3.06
#